data_82007a04e7717379766fcac5aefe48f0
#
_entry.id   82007a04e7717379766fcac5aefe48f0
#
_cell.length_a   1.000
_cell.length_b   1.000
_cell.length_c   1.000
_cell.angle_alpha   90.00
_cell.angle_beta   90.00
_cell.angle_gamma   90.00
#
_symmetry.space_group_name_H-M   'P 1'
#
loop_
_entity.id
_entity.type
_entity.pdbx_description
1 polymer ?
#
loop_
_entity_poly.entity_id
_entity_poly.type
_entity_poly.pdbx_seq_one_letter_code
_entity_poly.pdbx_strand_id
1 'polypeptide(L)'
;MPKVVLKVGDDVSTDVIYPGRFMATVLPTETPQFAFADDANFNGKLKAKQVPPGSVVVGGRNFGCGSSREQAVSCLKGHDLVIVAKSFARIFLQNGINLGLRMVVCPEIEASEGDDLEITAEAIRNLT
;
A
#
# COMPACT_ATOMS: atom_id res chain seq x y z
N MET A 1 4.23 0.07 17.63
CA MET A 1 2.99 0.45 16.95
C MET A 1 3.25 0.79 15.51
N PRO A 2 2.42 0.32 14.55
CA PRO A 2 2.60 0.69 13.14
C PRO A 2 2.49 2.19 12.93
N LYS A 3 3.40 2.73 12.14
CA LYS A 3 3.37 4.14 11.77
C LYS A 3 2.90 4.31 10.34
N VAL A 4 2.20 5.41 10.09
CA VAL A 4 1.84 5.82 8.74
C VAL A 4 3.09 6.37 8.07
N VAL A 5 3.55 5.70 7.02
CA VAL A 5 4.76 6.08 6.28
C VAL A 5 4.45 6.81 4.98
N LEU A 6 3.23 6.69 4.49
CA LEU A 6 2.76 7.37 3.30
C LEU A 6 1.25 7.59 3.39
N LYS A 7 0.81 8.79 3.03
CA LYS A 7 -0.60 9.11 2.89
C LYS A 7 -0.86 9.56 1.46
N VAL A 8 -1.85 8.95 0.82
CA VAL A 8 -2.25 9.27 -0.55
C VAL A 8 -3.75 9.58 -0.59
N GLY A 9 -4.20 10.18 -1.67
CA GLY A 9 -5.59 10.58 -1.82
C GLY A 9 -6.49 9.49 -2.40
N ASP A 10 -7.57 9.94 -3.03
CA ASP A 10 -8.53 9.05 -3.70
C ASP A 10 -8.01 8.62 -5.07
N ASP A 11 -8.57 7.51 -5.57
CA ASP A 11 -8.33 7.02 -6.94
C ASP A 11 -6.86 6.78 -7.26
N VAL A 12 -6.10 6.26 -6.29
CA VAL A 12 -4.71 5.86 -6.54
C VAL A 12 -4.70 4.62 -7.41
N SER A 13 -4.24 4.77 -8.64
CA SER A 13 -4.26 3.69 -9.61
C SER A 13 -3.13 2.67 -9.37
N THR A 14 -3.32 1.48 -9.94
CA THR A 14 -2.27 0.46 -9.94
C THR A 14 -1.01 0.95 -10.63
N ASP A 15 -1.14 1.88 -11.59
CA ASP A 15 0.02 2.47 -12.28
C ASP A 15 0.84 3.39 -11.38
N VAL A 16 0.20 4.04 -10.40
CA VAL A 16 0.92 4.82 -9.37
C VAL A 16 1.66 3.89 -8.41
N ILE A 17 1.02 2.79 -8.01
CA ILE A 17 1.61 1.81 -7.09
C ILE A 17 2.75 1.06 -7.76
N TYR A 18 2.55 0.64 -9.00
CA TYR A 18 3.51 -0.13 -9.79
C TYR A 18 3.45 0.32 -11.26
N PRO A 19 4.37 1.20 -11.69
CA PRO A 19 4.29 1.77 -13.04
C PRO A 19 4.34 0.73 -14.15
N GLY A 20 3.56 0.98 -15.21
CA GLY A 20 3.41 0.05 -16.33
C GLY A 20 4.70 -0.28 -17.06
N ARG A 21 5.69 0.60 -17.03
CA ARG A 21 6.99 0.34 -17.67
C ARG A 21 7.76 -0.81 -17.04
N PHE A 22 7.35 -1.27 -15.86
CA PHE A 22 7.98 -2.41 -15.15
C PHE A 22 7.18 -3.70 -15.25
N MET A 23 6.20 -3.77 -16.13
CA MET A 23 5.30 -4.93 -16.24
C MET A 23 5.99 -6.24 -16.64
N ALA A 24 7.19 -6.15 -17.24
CA ALA A 24 7.96 -7.36 -17.57
C ALA A 24 8.52 -8.06 -16.32
N THR A 25 8.63 -7.34 -15.21
CA THR A 25 9.09 -7.90 -13.93
C THR A 25 7.90 -8.50 -13.20
N VAL A 26 7.93 -9.80 -12.93
CA VAL A 26 6.79 -10.51 -12.31
C VAL A 26 7.14 -11.27 -11.04
N LEU A 27 8.44 -11.52 -10.78
CA LEU A 27 8.84 -12.30 -9.62
C LEU A 27 8.60 -11.52 -8.31
N PRO A 28 8.02 -12.17 -7.29
CA PRO A 28 7.76 -11.51 -6.00
C PRO A 28 9.01 -10.97 -5.31
N THR A 29 10.18 -11.51 -5.63
CA THR A 29 11.45 -11.04 -5.09
C THR A 29 11.99 -9.81 -5.81
N GLU A 30 11.47 -9.47 -6.98
CA GLU A 30 11.95 -8.36 -7.80
C GLU A 30 10.96 -7.18 -7.84
N THR A 31 9.65 -7.43 -7.76
CA THR A 31 8.64 -6.38 -7.83
C THR A 31 8.77 -5.32 -6.72
N PRO A 32 9.19 -5.65 -5.48
CA PRO A 32 9.25 -4.64 -4.41
C PRO A 32 10.11 -3.44 -4.74
N GLN A 33 11.17 -3.58 -5.52
CA GLN A 33 12.06 -2.46 -5.88
C GLN A 33 11.35 -1.36 -6.68
N PHE A 34 10.20 -1.68 -7.29
CA PHE A 34 9.47 -0.74 -8.15
C PHE A 34 8.22 -0.17 -7.47
N ALA A 35 7.95 -0.53 -6.21
CA ALA A 35 6.80 0.00 -5.48
C ALA A 35 6.89 1.53 -5.41
N PHE A 36 5.84 2.21 -5.87
CA PHE A 36 5.79 3.66 -5.91
C PHE A 36 7.02 4.27 -6.59
N ALA A 37 7.48 3.65 -7.69
CA ALA A 37 8.74 4.06 -8.34
C ALA A 37 8.76 5.52 -8.78
N ASP A 38 7.61 6.11 -9.10
CA ASP A 38 7.53 7.51 -9.52
C ASP A 38 7.50 8.49 -8.34
N ASP A 39 7.33 7.99 -7.11
CA ASP A 39 7.60 8.76 -5.88
C ASP A 39 9.02 8.44 -5.44
N ALA A 40 9.99 9.19 -5.96
CA ALA A 40 11.40 8.89 -5.74
C ALA A 40 11.78 8.91 -4.26
N ASN A 41 11.17 9.78 -3.46
CA ASN A 41 11.45 9.87 -2.04
C ASN A 41 11.00 8.61 -1.29
N PHE A 42 9.74 8.22 -1.49
CA PHE A 42 9.20 7.05 -0.81
C PHE A 42 9.82 5.74 -1.34
N ASN A 43 9.96 5.62 -2.65
CA ASN A 43 10.62 4.46 -3.26
C ASN A 43 12.05 4.30 -2.73
N GLY A 44 12.78 5.40 -2.60
CA GLY A 44 14.13 5.38 -2.06
C GLY A 44 14.17 4.87 -0.63
N LYS A 45 13.22 5.28 0.21
CA LYS A 45 13.12 4.78 1.59
C LYS A 45 12.84 3.28 1.64
N LEU A 46 11.95 2.79 0.77
CA LEU A 46 11.65 1.37 0.69
C LEU A 46 12.88 0.56 0.29
N LYS A 47 13.60 1.02 -0.74
CA LYS A 47 14.79 0.33 -1.24
C LYS A 47 15.94 0.35 -0.23
N ALA A 48 16.06 1.42 0.54
CA ALA A 48 17.06 1.54 1.60
C ALA A 48 16.68 0.80 2.88
N LYS A 49 15.53 0.14 2.91
CA LYS A 49 15.00 -0.59 4.06
C LYS A 49 14.79 0.31 5.28
N GLN A 50 14.40 1.56 5.04
CA GLN A 50 14.10 2.53 6.10
C GLN A 50 12.64 2.47 6.54
N VAL A 51 11.83 1.63 5.90
CA VAL A 51 10.41 1.45 6.22
C VAL A 51 10.27 0.10 6.95
N PRO A 52 9.98 0.11 8.25
CA PRO A 52 9.86 -1.14 9.01
C PRO A 52 8.71 -2.01 8.51
N PRO A 53 8.83 -3.35 8.59
CA PRO A 53 7.70 -4.24 8.32
C PRO A 53 6.48 -3.87 9.16
N GLY A 54 5.29 -3.94 8.56
CA GLY A 54 4.06 -3.57 9.24
C GLY A 54 3.74 -2.08 9.18
N SER A 55 4.58 -1.27 8.54
CA SER A 55 4.29 0.15 8.32
C SER A 55 3.04 0.33 7.46
N VAL A 56 2.35 1.46 7.64
CA VAL A 56 1.02 1.68 7.08
C VAL A 56 1.08 2.70 5.95
N VAL A 57 0.42 2.37 4.85
CA VAL A 57 0.07 3.31 3.77
C VAL A 57 -1.42 3.61 3.92
N VAL A 58 -1.76 4.90 4.06
CA VAL A 58 -3.16 5.34 4.17
C VAL A 58 -3.61 5.89 2.83
N GLY A 59 -4.67 5.30 2.28
CA GLY A 59 -5.29 5.78 1.05
C GLY A 59 -6.70 6.29 1.28
N GLY A 60 -7.24 6.95 0.27
CA GLY A 60 -8.62 7.41 0.25
C GLY A 60 -9.55 6.36 -0.35
N ARG A 61 -10.52 6.82 -1.16
CA ARG A 61 -11.47 5.93 -1.81
C ARG A 61 -10.89 5.34 -3.08
N ASN A 62 -11.35 4.13 -3.41
CA ASN A 62 -11.04 3.45 -4.67
C ASN A 62 -9.54 3.21 -4.87
N PHE A 63 -8.84 2.83 -3.81
CA PHE A 63 -7.41 2.54 -3.85
C PHE A 63 -7.14 1.32 -4.74
N GLY A 64 -6.17 1.45 -5.65
CA GLY A 64 -5.81 0.36 -6.56
C GLY A 64 -6.67 0.29 -7.83
N CYS A 65 -7.32 1.40 -8.21
CA CYS A 65 -8.13 1.45 -9.43
C CYS A 65 -7.26 1.30 -10.69
N GLY A 66 -7.93 1.16 -11.83
CA GLY A 66 -7.25 1.01 -13.12
C GLY A 66 -7.00 -0.44 -13.49
N SER A 67 -5.92 -0.71 -14.20
CA SER A 67 -5.61 -2.04 -14.73
C SER A 67 -5.39 -3.08 -13.63
N SER A 68 -5.82 -4.32 -13.89
CA SER A 68 -5.57 -5.43 -13.00
C SER A 68 -4.08 -5.83 -13.07
N ARG A 69 -3.32 -5.48 -12.03
CA ARG A 69 -1.89 -5.80 -11.95
C ARG A 69 -1.58 -6.47 -10.64
N GLU A 70 -1.25 -7.75 -10.70
CA GLU A 70 -0.81 -8.47 -9.51
C GLU A 70 0.49 -7.89 -8.95
N GLN A 71 1.34 -7.32 -9.82
CA GLN A 71 2.58 -6.68 -9.40
C GLN A 71 2.34 -5.53 -8.43
N ALA A 72 1.22 -4.80 -8.56
CA ALA A 72 0.88 -3.74 -7.62
C ALA A 72 0.68 -4.28 -6.21
N VAL A 73 0.10 -5.45 -6.07
CA VAL A 73 -0.07 -6.13 -4.79
C VAL A 73 1.25 -6.75 -4.32
N SER A 74 1.92 -7.46 -5.21
CA SER A 74 3.17 -8.16 -4.92
C SER A 74 4.26 -7.19 -4.42
N CYS A 75 4.38 -6.03 -5.04
CA CYS A 75 5.39 -5.05 -4.65
C CYS A 75 5.14 -4.49 -3.24
N LEU A 76 3.89 -4.31 -2.84
CA LEU A 76 3.55 -3.84 -1.51
C LEU A 76 3.76 -4.93 -0.47
N LYS A 77 3.36 -6.16 -0.80
CA LYS A 77 3.54 -7.29 0.09
C LYS A 77 5.02 -7.56 0.37
N GLY A 78 5.87 -7.38 -0.63
CA GLY A 78 7.31 -7.59 -0.48
C GLY A 78 7.96 -6.69 0.56
N HIS A 79 7.36 -5.54 0.86
CA HIS A 79 7.80 -4.65 1.93
C HIS A 79 7.03 -4.86 3.24
N ASP A 80 6.14 -5.85 3.26
CA ASP A 80 5.29 -6.14 4.42
C ASP A 80 4.49 -4.92 4.90
N LEU A 81 3.95 -4.17 3.94
CA LEU A 81 3.14 -2.98 4.21
C LEU A 81 1.70 -3.36 4.54
N VAL A 82 1.08 -2.56 5.38
CA VAL A 82 -0.36 -2.63 5.66
C VAL A 82 -1.02 -1.46 4.92
N ILE A 83 -2.04 -1.74 4.15
CA ILE A 83 -2.76 -0.71 3.40
C ILE A 83 -4.10 -0.46 4.09
N VAL A 84 -4.28 0.76 4.55
CA VAL A 84 -5.54 1.21 5.15
C VAL A 84 -6.15 2.23 4.21
N ALA A 85 -7.34 1.97 3.70
CA ALA A 85 -8.00 2.88 2.78
C ALA A 85 -9.49 2.99 3.09
N LYS A 86 -10.11 4.08 2.63
CA LYS A 86 -11.56 4.26 2.77
C LYS A 86 -12.33 3.22 1.98
N SER A 87 -11.84 2.88 0.80
CA SER A 87 -12.33 1.75 0.00
C SER A 87 -11.24 1.29 -0.96
N PHE A 88 -11.39 0.08 -1.48
CA PHE A 88 -10.48 -0.49 -2.48
C PHE A 88 -11.23 -0.78 -3.77
N ALA A 89 -10.53 -0.63 -4.90
CA ALA A 89 -11.04 -1.12 -6.17
C ALA A 89 -11.18 -2.65 -6.08
N ARG A 90 -12.25 -3.16 -6.66
CA ARG A 90 -12.66 -4.57 -6.51
C ARG A 90 -11.56 -5.56 -6.89
N ILE A 91 -10.94 -5.37 -8.05
CA ILE A 91 -9.92 -6.30 -8.55
C ILE A 91 -8.66 -6.22 -7.71
N PHE A 92 -8.26 -5.01 -7.27
CA PHE A 92 -7.12 -4.86 -6.39
C PHE A 92 -7.34 -5.58 -5.06
N LEU A 93 -8.52 -5.43 -4.48
CA LEU A 93 -8.87 -6.11 -3.22
C LEU A 93 -8.82 -7.62 -3.40
N GLN A 94 -9.36 -8.14 -4.50
CA GLN A 94 -9.35 -9.57 -4.81
C GLN A 94 -7.91 -10.10 -4.93
N ASN A 95 -7.07 -9.41 -5.67
CA ASN A 95 -5.67 -9.79 -5.83
C ASN A 95 -4.93 -9.73 -4.49
N GLY A 96 -5.22 -8.71 -3.69
CA GLY A 96 -4.61 -8.56 -2.38
C GLY A 96 -4.94 -9.71 -1.44
N ILE A 97 -6.21 -10.11 -1.40
CA ILE A 97 -6.65 -11.25 -0.60
C ILE A 97 -5.94 -12.52 -1.07
N ASN A 98 -5.88 -12.74 -2.38
CA ASN A 98 -5.26 -13.94 -2.95
C ASN A 98 -3.77 -14.04 -2.65
N LEU A 99 -3.06 -12.91 -2.60
CA LEU A 99 -1.62 -12.88 -2.34
C LEU A 99 -1.27 -12.66 -0.87
N GLY A 100 -2.26 -12.44 -0.02
CA GLY A 100 -2.05 -12.27 1.40
C GLY A 100 -1.56 -10.89 1.82
N LEU A 101 -1.83 -9.85 1.03
CA LEU A 101 -1.55 -8.48 1.42
C LEU A 101 -2.51 -8.05 2.54
N ARG A 102 -1.98 -7.43 3.58
CA ARG A 102 -2.81 -6.91 4.67
C ARG A 102 -3.49 -5.62 4.23
N MET A 103 -4.81 -5.66 4.12
CA MET A 103 -5.63 -4.52 3.69
C MET A 103 -6.76 -4.32 4.69
N VAL A 104 -6.99 -3.07 5.06
CA VAL A 104 -8.05 -2.71 6.01
C VAL A 104 -8.91 -1.64 5.38
N VAL A 105 -10.22 -1.88 5.34
CA VAL A 105 -11.20 -0.89 4.88
C VAL A 105 -11.65 -0.07 6.08
N CYS A 106 -11.41 1.23 6.03
CA CYS A 106 -11.85 2.14 7.09
C CYS A 106 -12.37 3.43 6.45
N PRO A 107 -13.70 3.54 6.20
CA PRO A 107 -14.26 4.69 5.49
C PRO A 107 -14.05 6.03 6.19
N GLU A 108 -13.80 6.01 7.49
CA GLU A 108 -13.63 7.20 8.31
C GLU A 108 -12.19 7.45 8.73
N ILE A 109 -11.22 6.80 8.06
CA ILE A 109 -9.82 6.96 8.46
C ILE A 109 -9.37 8.40 8.35
N GLU A 110 -8.82 8.92 9.44
CA GLU A 110 -8.15 10.21 9.50
C GLU A 110 -6.78 9.99 10.11
N ALA A 111 -5.74 10.14 9.31
CA ALA A 111 -4.38 9.94 9.77
C ALA A 111 -3.44 10.74 8.90
N SER A 112 -2.29 11.09 9.45
CA SER A 112 -1.22 11.80 8.74
C SER A 112 0.06 11.00 8.81
N GLU A 113 1.00 11.30 7.93
CA GLU A 113 2.31 10.65 7.96
C GLU A 113 2.97 10.87 9.32
N GLY A 114 3.53 9.81 9.86
CA GLY A 114 4.14 9.82 11.19
C GLY A 114 3.20 9.41 12.33
N ASP A 115 1.89 9.35 12.08
CA ASP A 115 0.94 8.93 13.10
C ASP A 115 1.12 7.46 13.46
N ASP A 116 0.93 7.14 14.75
CA ASP A 116 0.89 5.75 15.21
C ASP A 116 -0.54 5.25 15.17
N LEU A 117 -0.75 4.07 14.56
CA LEU A 117 -2.07 3.45 14.48
C LEU A 117 -2.09 2.15 15.26
N GLU A 118 -3.20 1.92 15.97
CA GLU A 118 -3.52 0.63 16.54
C GLU A 118 -4.53 -0.04 15.60
N ILE A 119 -4.14 -1.18 15.05
CA ILE A 119 -4.97 -1.93 14.10
C ILE A 119 -5.36 -3.25 14.75
N THR A 120 -6.67 -3.43 14.95
CA THR A 120 -7.23 -4.66 15.50
C THR A 120 -8.24 -5.25 14.52
N ALA A 121 -8.72 -6.45 14.79
CA ALA A 121 -9.75 -7.07 13.95
C ALA A 121 -11.06 -6.27 13.94
N GLU A 122 -11.28 -5.43 14.94
CA GLU A 122 -12.54 -4.70 15.13
C GLU A 122 -12.45 -3.22 14.81
N ALA A 123 -11.28 -2.62 14.92
CA ALA A 123 -11.15 -1.17 14.79
C ALA A 123 -9.73 -0.74 14.46
N ILE A 124 -9.62 0.50 13.95
CA ILE A 124 -8.36 1.21 13.81
C ILE A 124 -8.42 2.43 14.71
N ARG A 125 -7.38 2.64 15.50
CA ARG A 125 -7.27 3.79 16.37
C ARG A 125 -6.00 4.56 16.06
N ASN A 126 -6.14 5.87 15.93
CA ASN A 126 -4.99 6.76 15.81
C ASN A 126 -4.57 7.16 17.22
N LEU A 127 -3.35 6.77 17.60
CA LEU A 127 -2.81 7.01 18.93
C LEU A 127 -2.05 8.33 19.05
N THR A 128 -1.94 9.06 17.93
CA THR A 128 -1.21 10.32 17.90
C THR A 128 -2.08 11.52 18.27
#